data_860074f64b64766316d7cdeee3086ce5
#
_entry.id   860074f64b64766316d7cdeee3086ce5
#
_cell.length_a   1.000
_cell.length_b   1.000
_cell.length_c   1.000
_cell.angle_alpha   90.00
_cell.angle_beta   90.00
_cell.angle_gamma   90.00
#
_symmetry.space_group_name_H-M   'P 1'
#
loop_
_entity.id
_entity.type
_entity.pdbx_description
1 polymer ?
#
loop_
_entity_poly.entity_id
_entity_poly.type
_entity_poly.pdbx_seq_one_letter_code
_entity_poly.pdbx_strand_id
1 'polypeptide(L)'
;MTRLYLIRHGKTQANLEHRYCGSTDLPLSRQGAEELRSLHYDISGVRFLTSGMLRTEQTLQLLFGPVPHEVRPEFREVDFGIFEMGTYEELKEDPDYQNWLTGDNMANIPPQGESGNQMCARVLAALPELQKEDTVLITHGGVIAAMMAHLFPEENKSRYQWQPTPGHGYLIQGKKYQSIF
;
A
#
# COMPACT_ATOMS: atom_id res chain seq x y z
N MET A 1 1.33 -17.28 18.21
CA MET A 1 1.16 -17.02 16.77
C MET A 1 1.07 -15.52 16.62
N THR A 2 1.97 -14.92 15.87
CA THR A 2 2.04 -13.46 15.70
C THR A 2 0.88 -12.91 14.88
N ARG A 3 0.51 -11.67 15.18
CA ARG A 3 -0.54 -10.91 14.47
C ARG A 3 0.13 -9.87 13.58
N LEU A 4 -0.16 -9.92 12.29
CA LEU A 4 0.29 -8.90 11.34
C LEU A 4 -0.93 -8.15 10.81
N TYR A 5 -1.01 -6.86 11.10
CA TYR A 5 -2.02 -5.95 10.59
C TYR A 5 -1.44 -5.17 9.42
N LEU A 6 -2.03 -5.30 8.25
CA LEU A 6 -1.70 -4.52 7.06
C LEU A 6 -2.81 -3.51 6.83
N ILE A 7 -2.52 -2.22 6.95
CA ILE A 7 -3.52 -1.15 6.80
C ILE A 7 -3.08 -0.23 5.66
N ARG A 8 -3.99 0.00 4.71
CA ARG A 8 -3.77 0.95 3.63
C ARG A 8 -3.93 2.38 4.15
N HIS A 9 -3.03 3.28 3.73
CA HIS A 9 -3.17 4.70 4.04
C HIS A 9 -4.52 5.27 3.61
N GLY A 10 -4.98 6.36 4.24
CA GLY A 10 -6.19 7.07 3.88
C GLY A 10 -6.10 7.73 2.50
N LYS A 11 -7.22 8.25 2.00
CA LYS A 11 -7.28 8.87 0.67
C LYS A 11 -6.41 10.13 0.58
N THR A 12 -5.63 10.22 -0.48
CA THR A 12 -4.96 11.44 -0.93
C THR A 12 -5.79 12.13 -2.01
N GLN A 13 -5.42 13.34 -2.40
CA GLN A 13 -6.05 14.01 -3.55
C GLN A 13 -5.88 13.19 -4.84
N ALA A 14 -4.73 12.56 -5.03
CA ALA A 14 -4.49 11.68 -6.17
C ALA A 14 -5.47 10.49 -6.22
N ASN A 15 -5.84 9.92 -5.07
CA ASN A 15 -6.86 8.85 -5.03
C ASN A 15 -8.24 9.36 -5.45
N LEU A 16 -8.62 10.57 -5.04
CA LEU A 16 -9.90 11.18 -5.42
C LEU A 16 -9.97 11.49 -6.92
N GLU A 17 -8.84 11.84 -7.52
CA GLU A 17 -8.71 12.18 -8.93
C GLU A 17 -8.30 10.99 -9.82
N HIS A 18 -8.18 9.78 -9.26
CA HIS A 18 -7.76 8.57 -9.98
C HIS A 18 -6.40 8.72 -10.68
N ARG A 19 -5.45 9.42 -10.04
CA ARG A 19 -4.08 9.61 -10.52
C ARG A 19 -3.15 8.50 -10.05
N TYR A 20 -2.19 8.14 -10.87
CA TYR A 20 -1.07 7.30 -10.44
C TYR A 20 -0.28 8.04 -9.37
N CYS A 21 -0.12 7.45 -8.20
CA CYS A 21 0.62 8.04 -7.09
C CYS A 21 1.37 6.95 -6.33
N GLY A 22 2.63 6.79 -6.64
CA GLY A 22 3.53 5.86 -5.98
C GLY A 22 4.62 6.60 -5.21
N SER A 23 5.66 7.04 -5.90
CA SER A 23 6.80 7.75 -5.30
C SER A 23 6.51 9.21 -4.94
N THR A 24 5.49 9.83 -5.54
CA THR A 24 5.08 11.18 -5.19
C THR A 24 4.56 11.24 -3.76
N ASP A 25 5.17 12.09 -2.92
CA ASP A 25 4.85 12.16 -1.50
C ASP A 25 3.77 13.19 -1.21
N LEU A 26 2.51 12.77 -1.27
CA LEU A 26 1.34 13.59 -1.01
C LEU A 26 0.79 13.39 0.41
N PRO A 27 0.23 14.46 1.02
CA PRO A 27 -0.56 14.33 2.23
C PRO A 27 -1.91 13.65 1.98
N LEU A 28 -2.58 13.26 3.05
CA LEU A 28 -3.99 12.90 2.99
C LEU A 28 -4.83 14.09 2.50
N SER A 29 -5.87 13.78 1.72
CA SER A 29 -6.90 14.77 1.43
C SER A 29 -7.72 15.09 2.69
N ARG A 30 -8.41 16.24 2.70
CA ARG A 30 -9.33 16.58 3.79
C ARG A 30 -10.36 15.47 4.00
N GLN A 31 -10.98 15.00 2.92
CA GLN A 31 -11.94 13.89 2.96
C GLN A 31 -11.30 12.61 3.53
N GLY A 32 -10.10 12.23 3.07
CA GLY A 32 -9.40 11.05 3.57
C GLY A 32 -9.10 11.12 5.05
N ALA A 33 -8.70 12.29 5.56
CA ALA A 33 -8.47 12.49 6.98
C ALA A 33 -9.77 12.43 7.81
N GLU A 34 -10.88 12.96 7.29
CA GLU A 34 -12.20 12.92 7.95
C GLU A 34 -12.71 11.47 8.00
N GLU A 35 -12.59 10.70 6.91
CA GLU A 35 -12.96 9.28 6.87
C GLU A 35 -12.16 8.45 7.89
N LEU A 36 -10.84 8.67 8.01
CA LEU A 36 -10.01 7.96 8.98
C LEU A 36 -10.41 8.23 10.43
N ARG A 37 -10.81 9.45 10.76
CA ARG A 37 -11.26 9.79 12.12
C ARG A 37 -12.54 9.06 12.55
N SER A 38 -13.32 8.57 11.60
CA SER A 38 -14.52 7.76 11.87
C SER A 38 -14.20 6.28 12.13
N LEU A 39 -12.98 5.84 11.82
CA LEU A 39 -12.52 4.48 12.06
C LEU A 39 -11.94 4.36 13.48
N HIS A 40 -12.18 3.23 14.10
CA HIS A 40 -11.63 2.93 15.42
C HIS A 40 -11.01 1.54 15.43
N TYR A 41 -9.70 1.49 15.70
CA TYR A 41 -8.94 0.25 15.82
C TYR A 41 -8.54 0.05 17.27
N ASP A 42 -9.10 -0.97 17.92
CA ASP A 42 -8.68 -1.39 19.27
C ASP A 42 -7.48 -2.36 19.17
N ILE A 43 -6.30 -1.79 18.86
CA ILE A 43 -5.05 -2.52 18.69
C ILE A 43 -4.01 -1.89 19.61
N SER A 44 -3.43 -2.70 20.50
CA SER A 44 -2.41 -2.28 21.45
C SER A 44 -1.37 -3.37 21.69
N GLY A 45 -0.23 -3.00 22.25
CA GLY A 45 0.85 -3.94 22.56
C GLY A 45 1.52 -4.50 21.31
N VAL A 46 1.60 -3.71 20.24
CA VAL A 46 2.16 -4.08 18.94
C VAL A 46 3.26 -3.11 18.52
N ARG A 47 4.12 -3.54 17.63
CA ARG A 47 5.08 -2.68 16.92
C ARG A 47 4.35 -1.95 15.78
N PHE A 48 4.59 -0.65 15.64
CA PHE A 48 4.04 0.16 14.56
C PHE A 48 5.13 0.47 13.54
N LEU A 49 4.80 0.29 12.28
CA LEU A 49 5.64 0.57 11.13
C LEU A 49 4.90 1.40 10.09
N THR A 50 5.63 2.25 9.38
CA THR A 50 5.13 2.96 8.19
C THR A 50 6.11 2.81 7.04
N SER A 51 5.70 3.17 5.84
CA SER A 51 6.60 3.28 4.69
C SER A 51 7.45 4.56 4.71
N GLY A 52 7.17 5.49 5.62
CA GLY A 52 7.80 6.82 5.68
C GLY A 52 7.22 7.84 4.71
N MET A 53 6.22 7.46 3.90
CA MET A 53 5.49 8.42 3.06
C MET A 53 4.51 9.23 3.91
N LEU A 54 4.38 10.53 3.63
CA LEU A 54 3.57 11.46 4.42
C LEU A 54 2.15 10.93 4.67
N ARG A 55 1.49 10.35 3.66
CA ARG A 55 0.16 9.77 3.76
C ARG A 55 0.11 8.58 4.73
N THR A 56 1.19 7.80 4.88
CA THR A 56 1.24 6.68 5.85
C THR A 56 1.47 7.19 7.25
N GLU A 57 2.33 8.20 7.42
CA GLU A 57 2.58 8.87 8.70
C GLU A 57 1.31 9.53 9.25
N GLN A 58 0.62 10.27 8.42
CA GLN A 58 -0.64 10.92 8.80
C GLN A 58 -1.74 9.90 9.13
N THR A 59 -1.79 8.78 8.40
CA THR A 59 -2.74 7.70 8.69
C THR A 59 -2.46 7.08 10.06
N LEU A 60 -1.19 6.77 10.37
CA LEU A 60 -0.80 6.26 11.69
C LEU A 60 -1.24 7.23 12.79
N GLN A 61 -0.91 8.51 12.65
CA GLN A 61 -1.25 9.55 13.62
C GLN A 61 -2.77 9.66 13.86
N LEU A 62 -3.58 9.57 12.80
CA LEU A 62 -5.04 9.71 12.92
C LEU A 62 -5.70 8.47 13.51
N LEU A 63 -5.19 7.26 13.24
CA LEU A 63 -5.78 6.00 13.72
C LEU A 63 -5.31 5.64 15.14
N PHE A 64 -4.06 5.93 15.51
CA PHE A 64 -3.44 5.44 16.73
C PHE A 64 -2.84 6.55 17.61
N GLY A 65 -2.84 7.80 17.14
CA GLY A 65 -2.23 8.91 17.84
C GLY A 65 -0.70 8.92 17.76
N PRO A 66 -0.03 9.64 18.68
CA PRO A 66 1.44 9.80 18.67
C PRO A 66 2.13 8.57 19.27
N VAL A 67 2.09 7.45 18.55
CA VAL A 67 2.76 6.21 18.96
C VAL A 67 4.19 6.15 18.43
N PRO A 68 5.14 5.57 19.18
CA PRO A 68 6.47 5.25 18.64
C PRO A 68 6.35 4.28 17.45
N HIS A 69 7.08 4.55 16.37
CA HIS A 69 7.05 3.69 15.19
C HIS A 69 8.39 3.71 14.46
N GLU A 70 8.58 2.76 13.56
CA GLU A 70 9.73 2.62 12.69
C GLU A 70 9.35 2.91 11.25
N VAL A 71 10.24 3.59 10.53
CA VAL A 71 10.09 3.82 9.08
C VAL A 71 10.79 2.70 8.32
N ARG A 72 10.05 2.05 7.41
CA ARG A 72 10.52 0.93 6.58
C ARG A 72 10.27 1.25 5.09
N PRO A 73 11.22 1.92 4.42
CA PRO A 73 11.07 2.34 3.02
C PRO A 73 10.83 1.21 2.03
N GLU A 74 11.20 -0.03 2.37
CA GLU A 74 10.94 -1.23 1.58
C GLU A 74 9.44 -1.47 1.32
N PHE A 75 8.57 -0.86 2.12
CA PHE A 75 7.12 -0.96 1.99
C PHE A 75 6.48 0.27 1.33
N ARG A 76 7.25 1.07 0.59
CA ARG A 76 6.72 2.12 -0.28
C ARG A 76 6.00 1.55 -1.49
N GLU A 77 5.03 2.31 -2.03
CA GLU A 77 4.31 1.95 -3.25
C GLU A 77 5.28 1.89 -4.44
N VAL A 78 4.83 1.24 -5.51
CA VAL A 78 5.57 1.20 -6.78
C VAL A 78 5.79 2.62 -7.33
N ASP A 79 6.99 2.89 -7.84
CA ASP A 79 7.31 4.15 -8.51
C ASP A 79 6.81 4.13 -9.95
N PHE A 80 5.85 4.98 -10.29
CA PHE A 80 5.30 5.07 -11.64
C PHE A 80 6.15 5.94 -12.60
N GLY A 81 7.30 6.47 -12.15
CA GLY A 81 8.22 7.24 -12.98
C GLY A 81 7.55 8.44 -13.64
N ILE A 82 7.68 8.57 -14.97
CA ILE A 82 7.08 9.69 -15.70
C ILE A 82 5.54 9.70 -15.68
N PHE A 83 4.88 8.60 -15.30
CA PHE A 83 3.43 8.52 -15.20
C PHE A 83 2.88 8.97 -13.85
N GLU A 84 3.76 9.30 -12.88
CA GLU A 84 3.35 9.85 -11.60
C GLU A 84 2.45 11.07 -11.80
N MET A 85 1.37 11.11 -11.05
CA MET A 85 0.32 12.14 -11.06
C MET A 85 -0.49 12.28 -12.36
N GLY A 86 -0.26 11.43 -13.36
CA GLY A 86 -1.12 11.33 -14.54
C GLY A 86 -2.37 10.50 -14.26
N THR A 87 -3.46 10.81 -14.97
CA THR A 87 -4.66 9.97 -15.06
C THR A 87 -4.60 9.10 -16.31
N TYR A 88 -5.42 8.04 -16.34
CA TYR A 88 -5.56 7.25 -17.57
C TYR A 88 -5.94 8.11 -18.78
N GLU A 89 -6.88 9.04 -18.63
CA GLU A 89 -7.35 9.92 -19.72
C GLU A 89 -6.24 10.86 -20.25
N GLU A 90 -5.38 11.33 -19.35
CA GLU A 90 -4.24 12.18 -19.74
C GLU A 90 -3.13 11.39 -20.44
N LEU A 91 -2.95 10.11 -20.09
CA LEU A 91 -1.83 9.27 -20.54
C LEU A 91 -2.19 8.32 -21.69
N LYS A 92 -3.45 8.01 -21.94
CA LYS A 92 -3.88 6.93 -22.84
C LYS A 92 -3.37 7.04 -24.28
N GLU A 93 -3.06 8.25 -24.76
CA GLU A 93 -2.49 8.48 -26.11
C GLU A 93 -0.96 8.54 -26.10
N ASP A 94 -0.31 8.48 -24.93
CA ASP A 94 1.13 8.49 -24.82
C ASP A 94 1.72 7.12 -25.23
N PRO A 95 2.64 7.05 -26.22
CA PRO A 95 3.24 5.80 -26.67
C PRO A 95 3.98 5.03 -25.58
N ASP A 96 4.65 5.71 -24.66
CA ASP A 96 5.38 5.06 -23.56
C ASP A 96 4.41 4.44 -22.56
N TYR A 97 3.29 5.11 -22.30
CA TYR A 97 2.23 4.58 -21.47
C TYR A 97 1.54 3.37 -22.10
N GLN A 98 1.23 3.42 -23.40
CA GLN A 98 0.66 2.27 -24.14
C GLN A 98 1.61 1.07 -24.11
N ASN A 99 2.91 1.30 -24.32
CA ASN A 99 3.93 0.26 -24.23
C ASN A 99 4.00 -0.36 -22.81
N TRP A 100 3.92 0.49 -21.78
CA TRP A 100 3.92 0.03 -20.39
C TRP A 100 2.70 -0.85 -20.05
N LEU A 101 1.53 -0.58 -20.64
CA LEU A 101 0.32 -1.37 -20.45
C LEU A 101 0.29 -2.67 -21.26
N THR A 102 1.16 -2.83 -22.26
CA THR A 102 1.13 -3.96 -23.20
C THR A 102 1.77 -5.20 -22.60
N GLY A 103 1.16 -6.37 -22.81
CA GLY A 103 1.69 -7.66 -22.36
C GLY A 103 1.64 -7.83 -20.84
N ASP A 104 2.76 -8.24 -20.24
CA ASP A 104 2.88 -8.34 -18.77
C ASP A 104 3.29 -7.00 -18.18
N ASN A 105 2.30 -6.19 -17.81
CA ASN A 105 2.55 -4.88 -17.23
C ASN A 105 3.17 -4.92 -15.82
N MET A 106 3.23 -6.09 -15.16
CA MET A 106 4.01 -6.27 -13.93
C MET A 106 5.50 -6.33 -14.20
N ALA A 107 5.91 -6.83 -15.37
CA ALA A 107 7.31 -6.88 -15.79
C ALA A 107 7.78 -5.56 -16.42
N ASN A 108 6.87 -4.81 -17.03
CA ASN A 108 7.21 -3.55 -17.71
C ASN A 108 7.62 -2.48 -16.70
N ILE A 109 8.72 -1.78 -17.01
CA ILE A 109 9.24 -0.69 -16.19
C ILE A 109 8.77 0.63 -16.83
N PRO A 110 7.99 1.46 -16.10
CA PRO A 110 7.71 2.81 -16.59
C PRO A 110 9.02 3.62 -16.65
N PRO A 111 9.22 4.48 -17.67
CA PRO A 111 10.43 5.28 -17.72
C PRO A 111 10.68 6.03 -16.41
N GLN A 112 11.92 5.96 -15.89
CA GLN A 112 12.34 6.53 -14.60
C GLN A 112 11.64 5.96 -13.37
N GLY A 113 10.96 4.83 -13.49
CA GLY A 113 10.21 4.20 -12.40
C GLY A 113 10.65 2.78 -12.08
N GLU A 114 9.76 2.04 -11.47
CA GLU A 114 9.94 0.68 -10.97
C GLU A 114 8.87 -0.24 -11.56
N SER A 115 9.22 -1.47 -11.94
CA SER A 115 8.21 -2.46 -12.32
C SER A 115 7.45 -3.00 -11.10
N GLY A 116 6.24 -3.52 -11.32
CA GLY A 116 5.50 -4.22 -10.28
C GLY A 116 6.27 -5.39 -9.70
N ASN A 117 7.02 -6.14 -10.54
CA ASN A 117 7.87 -7.25 -10.09
C ASN A 117 9.03 -6.79 -9.21
N GLN A 118 9.65 -5.66 -9.50
CA GLN A 118 10.71 -5.07 -8.65
C GLN A 118 10.14 -4.66 -7.29
N MET A 119 8.99 -4.00 -7.27
CA MET A 119 8.28 -3.66 -6.03
C MET A 119 7.96 -4.92 -5.22
N CYS A 120 7.37 -5.94 -5.84
CA CYS A 120 7.09 -7.22 -5.18
C CYS A 120 8.37 -7.83 -4.58
N ALA A 121 9.48 -7.85 -5.31
CA ALA A 121 10.73 -8.44 -4.84
C ALA A 121 11.24 -7.77 -3.55
N ARG A 122 11.27 -6.43 -3.48
CA ARG A 122 11.73 -5.71 -2.27
C ARG A 122 10.77 -5.88 -1.09
N VAL A 123 9.46 -5.86 -1.35
CA VAL A 123 8.42 -6.05 -0.34
C VAL A 123 8.49 -7.46 0.26
N LEU A 124 8.57 -8.48 -0.59
CA LEU A 124 8.58 -9.87 -0.13
C LEU A 124 9.90 -10.26 0.55
N ALA A 125 11.02 -9.66 0.17
CA ALA A 125 12.29 -9.82 0.89
C ALA A 125 12.22 -9.30 2.32
N ALA A 126 11.44 -8.24 2.58
CA ALA A 126 11.27 -7.64 3.91
C ALA A 126 10.13 -8.28 4.74
N LEU A 127 9.22 -9.02 4.12
CA LEU A 127 8.03 -9.60 4.75
C LEU A 127 8.34 -10.49 5.97
N PRO A 128 9.36 -11.38 5.98
CA PRO A 128 9.66 -12.22 7.14
C PRO A 128 9.95 -11.43 8.42
N GLU A 129 10.47 -10.20 8.31
CA GLU A 129 10.74 -9.33 9.45
C GLU A 129 9.45 -8.88 10.15
N LEU A 130 8.37 -8.66 9.39
CA LEU A 130 7.06 -8.27 9.94
C LEU A 130 6.40 -9.39 10.76
N GLN A 131 6.79 -10.63 10.53
CA GLN A 131 6.17 -11.80 11.15
C GLN A 131 6.85 -12.25 12.45
N LYS A 132 7.89 -11.54 12.90
CA LYS A 132 8.64 -11.89 14.12
C LYS A 132 7.90 -11.54 15.41
N GLU A 133 7.08 -10.49 15.38
CA GLU A 133 6.30 -10.01 16.51
C GLU A 133 4.98 -9.39 16.04
N ASP A 134 4.07 -9.13 16.97
CA ASP A 134 2.80 -8.48 16.66
C ASP A 134 3.06 -7.09 16.07
N THR A 135 2.65 -6.88 14.84
CA THR A 135 3.02 -5.70 14.05
C THR A 135 1.81 -5.08 13.35
N VAL A 136 1.73 -3.75 13.37
CA VAL A 136 0.87 -2.95 12.47
C VAL A 136 1.78 -2.27 11.44
N LEU A 137 1.52 -2.49 10.17
CA LEU A 137 2.16 -1.80 9.06
C LEU A 137 1.15 -0.91 8.34
N ILE A 138 1.37 0.40 8.36
CA ILE A 138 0.63 1.35 7.53
C ILE A 138 1.37 1.50 6.20
N THR A 139 0.73 1.09 5.10
CA THR A 139 1.36 1.03 3.79
C THR A 139 0.37 1.32 2.65
N HIS A 140 0.57 0.75 1.47
CA HIS A 140 -0.08 1.09 0.21
C HIS A 140 -0.84 -0.10 -0.39
N GLY A 141 -1.77 0.20 -1.29
CA GLY A 141 -2.64 -0.82 -1.89
C GLY A 141 -1.87 -1.88 -2.67
N GLY A 142 -0.90 -1.49 -3.49
CA GLY A 142 -0.07 -2.42 -4.28
C GLY A 142 0.83 -3.30 -3.41
N VAL A 143 1.38 -2.73 -2.34
CA VAL A 143 2.23 -3.45 -1.36
C VAL A 143 1.41 -4.50 -0.61
N ILE A 144 0.23 -4.13 -0.11
CA ILE A 144 -0.69 -5.09 0.55
C ILE A 144 -1.08 -6.21 -0.41
N ALA A 145 -1.43 -5.86 -1.65
CA ALA A 145 -1.80 -6.85 -2.66
C ALA A 145 -0.67 -7.85 -2.94
N ALA A 146 0.59 -7.37 -3.02
CA ALA A 146 1.75 -8.24 -3.22
C ALA A 146 1.93 -9.23 -2.05
N MET A 147 1.84 -8.74 -0.80
CA MET A 147 1.94 -9.60 0.39
C MET A 147 0.81 -10.62 0.47
N MET A 148 -0.43 -10.19 0.26
CA MET A 148 -1.61 -11.06 0.36
C MET A 148 -1.59 -12.16 -0.73
N ALA A 149 -1.25 -11.82 -1.96
CA ALA A 149 -1.12 -12.80 -3.04
C ALA A 149 -0.02 -13.83 -2.78
N HIS A 150 1.09 -13.41 -2.14
CA HIS A 150 2.18 -14.32 -1.76
C HIS A 150 1.80 -15.23 -0.59
N LEU A 151 1.12 -14.69 0.43
CA LEU A 151 0.77 -15.45 1.64
C LEU A 151 -0.42 -16.39 1.44
N PHE A 152 -1.32 -16.07 0.49
CA PHE A 152 -2.57 -16.82 0.23
C PHE A 152 -2.75 -17.11 -1.28
N PRO A 153 -1.80 -17.80 -1.91
CA PRO A 153 -1.86 -18.06 -3.35
C PRO A 153 -3.05 -18.95 -3.74
N GLU A 154 -3.55 -19.77 -2.82
CA GLU A 154 -4.71 -20.65 -3.01
C GLU A 154 -6.03 -19.90 -3.22
N GLU A 155 -6.12 -18.63 -2.78
CA GLU A 155 -7.31 -17.80 -2.99
C GLU A 155 -7.50 -17.38 -4.46
N ASN A 156 -6.44 -17.47 -5.26
CA ASN A 156 -6.45 -17.15 -6.69
C ASN A 156 -7.10 -15.79 -7.03
N LYS A 157 -6.89 -14.81 -6.16
CA LYS A 157 -7.36 -13.44 -6.32
C LYS A 157 -6.39 -12.60 -7.12
N SER A 158 -6.91 -11.72 -7.98
CA SER A 158 -6.11 -10.70 -8.64
C SER A 158 -5.56 -9.69 -7.63
N ARG A 159 -4.49 -8.97 -8.00
CA ARG A 159 -3.93 -7.88 -7.18
C ARG A 159 -4.96 -6.79 -6.84
N TYR A 160 -5.93 -6.54 -7.73
CA TYR A 160 -6.96 -5.54 -7.49
C TYR A 160 -7.98 -5.99 -6.43
N GLN A 161 -8.26 -7.28 -6.38
CA GLN A 161 -9.15 -7.87 -5.37
C GLN A 161 -8.53 -7.90 -3.98
N TRP A 162 -7.19 -7.87 -3.90
CA TRP A 162 -6.45 -7.79 -2.63
C TRP A 162 -6.26 -6.37 -2.12
N GLN A 163 -6.49 -5.34 -2.92
CA GLN A 163 -6.33 -3.96 -2.46
C GLN A 163 -7.50 -3.55 -1.56
N PRO A 164 -7.28 -3.27 -0.27
CA PRO A 164 -8.35 -2.82 0.61
C PRO A 164 -8.73 -1.38 0.29
N THR A 165 -9.91 -0.98 0.74
CA THR A 165 -10.31 0.43 0.77
C THR A 165 -9.32 1.25 1.62
N PRO A 166 -9.00 2.51 1.26
CA PRO A 166 -8.15 3.36 2.09
C PRO A 166 -8.61 3.42 3.55
N GLY A 167 -7.69 3.31 4.47
CA GLY A 167 -7.95 3.21 5.91
C GLY A 167 -8.27 1.80 6.42
N HIS A 168 -8.50 0.85 5.54
CA HIS A 168 -8.87 -0.54 5.84
C HIS A 168 -7.72 -1.50 5.53
N GLY A 169 -7.90 -2.78 5.85
CA GLY A 169 -6.82 -3.74 5.62
C GLY A 169 -7.13 -5.16 6.03
N TYR A 170 -6.07 -5.86 6.44
CA TYR A 170 -6.14 -7.27 6.83
C TYR A 170 -5.43 -7.52 8.15
N LEU A 171 -5.98 -8.40 8.97
CA LEU A 171 -5.29 -9.08 10.05
C LEU A 171 -4.89 -10.47 9.59
N ILE A 172 -3.62 -10.80 9.71
CA ILE A 172 -3.03 -12.09 9.34
C ILE A 172 -2.53 -12.79 10.60
N GLN A 173 -2.93 -14.06 10.79
CA GLN A 173 -2.50 -14.92 11.89
C GLN A 173 -2.15 -16.31 11.35
N GLY A 174 -0.88 -16.59 11.18
CA GLY A 174 -0.40 -17.83 10.55
C GLY A 174 -0.92 -17.98 9.12
N LYS A 175 -1.71 -19.01 8.86
CA LYS A 175 -2.30 -19.29 7.54
C LYS A 175 -3.75 -18.81 7.39
N LYS A 176 -4.16 -17.85 8.20
CA LYS A 176 -5.51 -17.28 8.16
C LYS A 176 -5.43 -15.76 8.07
N TYR A 177 -6.41 -15.17 7.42
CA TYR A 177 -6.60 -13.73 7.40
C TYR A 177 -8.07 -13.38 7.58
N GLN A 178 -8.30 -12.14 7.99
CA GLN A 178 -9.62 -11.51 7.98
C GLN A 178 -9.48 -10.05 7.54
N SER A 179 -10.47 -9.54 6.84
CA SER A 179 -10.56 -8.10 6.56
C SER A 179 -10.83 -7.36 7.86
N ILE A 180 -10.18 -6.23 8.05
CA ILE A 180 -10.43 -5.30 9.15
C ILE A 180 -11.09 -4.04 8.59
N PHE A 181 -12.37 -3.88 8.99
CA PHE A 181 -13.39 -2.94 8.46
C PHE A 181 -13.75 -3.08 7.00
#